data_83db57ba9d97c4de6370c9d58bf30ecb
#
_entry.id   83db57ba9d97c4de6370c9d58bf30ecb
#
_cell.length_a   1.000
_cell.length_b   1.000
_cell.length_c   1.000
_cell.angle_alpha   90.00
_cell.angle_beta   90.00
_cell.angle_gamma   90.00
#
_symmetry.space_group_name_H-M   'P 1'
#
loop_
_entity.id
_entity.type
_entity.pdbx_description
1 polymer ?
#
loop_
_entity_poly.entity_id
_entity_poly.type
_entity_poly.pdbx_seq_one_letter_code
_entity_poly.pdbx_strand_id
1 'polypeptide(L)'
;MEEGELCIKGRRMKTKIPYRVQVLPPAWAIMERYRGKRAGFVFDVPTTDVILNGMHHIQRNIGMETPLTFHMARHTFASLITLSAGVPIETVSRMLGHTNLRTTQVYAAVSSERIHLDMQKVQQRIQDTFILKL
;
A
#
# COMPACT_ATOMS: atom_id res chain seq x y z
N MET A 1 19.39 6.97 16.86
CA MET A 1 18.05 6.51 17.32
C MET A 1 17.05 7.22 16.44
N GLU A 2 16.47 6.54 15.46
CA GLU A 2 15.40 7.09 14.64
C GLU A 2 14.15 7.10 15.51
N GLU A 3 13.69 8.29 15.83
CA GLU A 3 12.55 8.54 16.70
C GLU A 3 11.29 7.85 16.15
N GLY A 4 10.76 6.92 16.96
CA GLY A 4 9.30 6.74 17.09
C GLY A 4 8.46 6.20 15.93
N GLU A 5 9.00 5.89 14.76
CA GLU A 5 8.20 5.38 13.66
C GLU A 5 7.90 3.88 13.79
N LEU A 6 6.63 3.56 14.01
CA LEU A 6 6.19 2.18 14.05
C LEU A 6 6.26 1.56 12.65
N CYS A 7 6.99 0.44 12.54
CA CYS A 7 7.17 -0.27 11.28
C CYS A 7 6.82 -1.74 11.41
N ILE A 8 6.14 -2.28 10.41
CA ILE A 8 5.99 -3.71 10.22
C ILE A 8 7.21 -4.21 9.44
N LYS A 9 7.94 -5.14 10.03
CA LYS A 9 9.09 -5.82 9.40
C LYS A 9 8.77 -7.30 9.24
N GLY A 10 9.14 -7.88 8.11
CA GLY A 10 8.94 -9.30 7.88
C GLY A 10 9.72 -9.81 6.69
N ARG A 11 9.55 -11.09 6.39
CA ARG A 11 10.04 -11.73 5.16
C ARG A 11 8.89 -12.39 4.42
N ARG A 12 8.82 -12.14 3.13
CA ARG A 12 7.81 -12.76 2.29
C ARG A 12 8.05 -14.27 2.22
N MET A 13 7.05 -15.08 2.57
CA MET A 13 7.20 -16.55 2.62
C MET A 13 7.68 -17.16 1.29
N LYS A 14 7.13 -16.68 0.17
CA LYS A 14 7.43 -17.19 -1.18
C LYS A 14 8.83 -16.78 -1.69
N THR A 15 9.24 -15.55 -1.49
CA THR A 15 10.46 -14.99 -2.08
C THR A 15 11.60 -14.81 -1.09
N LYS A 16 11.32 -14.99 0.22
CA LYS A 16 12.25 -14.76 1.35
C LYS A 16 12.83 -13.33 1.41
N ILE A 17 12.32 -12.41 0.60
CA ILE A 17 12.74 -11.01 0.61
C ILE A 17 12.25 -10.34 1.87
N PRO A 18 13.14 -9.62 2.60
CA PRO A 18 12.73 -8.78 3.71
C PRO A 18 11.94 -7.57 3.20
N TYR A 19 10.93 -7.18 3.95
CA TYR A 19 10.19 -5.94 3.73
C TYR A 19 10.09 -5.14 5.01
N ARG A 20 9.98 -3.82 4.87
CA ARG A 20 9.69 -2.88 5.95
C ARG A 20 8.61 -1.92 5.45
N VAL A 21 7.55 -1.79 6.20
CA VAL A 21 6.45 -0.87 5.89
C VAL A 21 6.14 -0.05 7.12
N GLN A 22 6.10 1.26 6.97
CA GLN A 22 5.69 2.18 8.03
C GLN A 22 4.20 2.03 8.30
N VAL A 23 3.82 2.01 9.57
CA VAL A 23 2.41 1.96 9.99
C VAL A 23 1.85 3.38 9.97
N LEU A 24 0.96 3.64 9.04
CA LEU A 24 0.29 4.92 8.94
C LEU A 24 -0.74 5.12 10.06
N PRO A 25 -1.07 6.36 10.46
CA PRO A 25 -2.00 6.62 11.55
C PRO A 25 -3.35 5.90 11.47
N PRO A 26 -4.02 5.79 10.29
CA PRO A 26 -5.26 5.01 10.19
C PRO A 26 -5.06 3.52 10.48
N ALA A 27 -3.94 2.94 10.04
CA ALA A 27 -3.62 1.53 10.31
C ALA A 27 -3.32 1.33 11.80
N TRP A 28 -2.62 2.27 12.42
CA TRP A 28 -2.36 2.25 13.87
C TRP A 28 -3.67 2.28 14.67
N ALA A 29 -4.60 3.16 14.34
CA ALA A 29 -5.90 3.25 15.00
C ALA A 29 -6.69 1.93 14.91
N ILE A 30 -6.62 1.24 13.77
CA ILE A 30 -7.22 -0.09 13.60
C ILE A 30 -6.50 -1.13 14.48
N MET A 31 -5.17 -1.11 14.49
CA MET A 31 -4.38 -2.04 15.31
C MET A 31 -4.71 -1.90 16.81
N GLU A 32 -4.79 -0.67 17.31
CA GLU A 32 -5.15 -0.39 18.71
C GLU A 32 -6.59 -0.84 19.02
N ARG A 33 -7.53 -0.53 18.15
CA ARG A 33 -8.96 -0.87 18.33
C ARG A 33 -9.21 -2.37 18.38
N TYR A 34 -8.50 -3.13 17.56
CA TYR A 34 -8.71 -4.57 17.38
C TYR A 34 -7.57 -5.41 17.94
N ARG A 35 -6.79 -4.83 18.85
CA ARG A 35 -5.66 -5.53 19.47
C ARG A 35 -6.11 -6.82 20.11
N GLY A 36 -5.52 -7.94 19.67
CA GLY A 36 -5.85 -9.26 20.18
C GLY A 36 -5.40 -9.46 21.62
N LYS A 37 -6.04 -10.39 22.29
CA LYS A 37 -5.71 -10.80 23.67
C LYS A 37 -4.57 -11.82 23.72
N ARG A 38 -4.25 -12.42 22.59
CA ARG A 38 -3.24 -13.47 22.47
C ARG A 38 -1.84 -12.86 22.47
N ALA A 39 -1.00 -13.26 23.43
CA ALA A 39 0.37 -12.77 23.52
C ALA A 39 1.16 -13.05 22.22
N GLY A 40 1.88 -12.03 21.74
CA GLY A 40 2.71 -12.12 20.53
C GLY A 40 1.96 -11.88 19.21
N PHE A 41 0.67 -11.63 19.23
CA PHE A 41 -0.13 -11.31 18.04
C PHE A 41 -0.75 -9.91 18.15
N VAL A 42 -0.81 -9.20 17.02
CA VAL A 42 -1.50 -7.91 16.95
C VAL A 42 -3.01 -8.11 16.89
N PHE A 43 -3.46 -9.13 16.16
CA PHE A 43 -4.88 -9.49 16.02
C PHE A 43 -5.10 -10.96 16.36
N ASP A 44 -6.23 -11.26 16.97
CA ASP A 44 -6.74 -12.63 17.08
C ASP A 44 -7.43 -13.01 15.77
N VAL A 45 -6.62 -13.42 14.79
CA VAL A 45 -7.11 -13.73 13.44
C VAL A 45 -7.70 -15.14 13.44
N PRO A 46 -8.96 -15.32 13.00
CA PRO A 46 -9.55 -16.64 12.84
C PRO A 46 -8.91 -17.41 11.68
N THR A 47 -9.35 -18.63 11.45
CA THR A 47 -8.86 -19.43 10.30
C THR A 47 -9.16 -18.76 8.98
N THR A 48 -8.36 -19.06 7.97
CA THR A 48 -8.50 -18.48 6.63
C THR A 48 -9.90 -18.66 6.07
N ASP A 49 -10.54 -19.83 6.30
CA ASP A 49 -11.88 -20.11 5.81
C ASP A 49 -12.95 -19.20 6.43
N VAL A 50 -12.83 -18.92 7.73
CA VAL A 50 -13.73 -17.99 8.43
C VAL A 50 -13.58 -16.58 7.85
N ILE A 51 -12.34 -16.15 7.59
CA ILE A 51 -12.08 -14.83 6.98
C ILE A 51 -12.67 -14.76 5.56
N LEU A 52 -12.43 -15.77 4.73
CA LEU A 52 -12.95 -15.82 3.35
C LEU A 52 -14.48 -15.82 3.33
N ASN A 53 -15.13 -16.59 4.21
CA ASN A 53 -16.58 -16.59 4.34
C ASN A 53 -17.12 -15.21 4.77
N GLY A 54 -16.42 -14.53 5.70
CA GLY A 54 -16.75 -13.17 6.10
C GLY A 54 -16.62 -12.18 4.93
N MET A 55 -15.55 -12.29 4.14
CA MET A 55 -15.35 -11.47 2.94
C MET A 55 -16.44 -11.67 1.89
N HIS A 56 -16.85 -12.92 1.64
CA HIS A 56 -17.98 -13.24 0.76
C HIS A 56 -19.31 -12.70 1.28
N HIS A 57 -19.52 -12.71 2.59
CA HIS A 57 -20.71 -12.12 3.20
C HIS A 57 -20.74 -10.60 2.99
N ILE A 58 -19.63 -9.91 3.25
CA ILE A 58 -19.51 -8.47 2.99
C ILE A 58 -19.75 -8.17 1.51
N GLN A 59 -19.08 -8.89 0.60
CA GLN A 59 -19.23 -8.73 -0.85
C GLN A 59 -20.69 -8.77 -1.29
N ARG A 60 -21.44 -9.77 -0.82
CA ARG A 60 -22.87 -9.91 -1.13
C ARG A 60 -23.71 -8.75 -0.60
N ASN A 61 -23.45 -8.33 0.64
CA ASN A 61 -24.20 -7.25 1.29
C ASN A 61 -24.03 -5.89 0.61
N ILE A 62 -22.87 -5.63 0.02
CA ILE A 62 -22.60 -4.38 -0.71
C ILE A 62 -22.89 -4.49 -2.22
N GLY A 63 -23.40 -5.63 -2.71
CA GLY A 63 -23.71 -5.86 -4.13
C GLY A 63 -22.48 -5.85 -5.04
N MET A 64 -21.32 -6.25 -4.53
CA MET A 64 -20.08 -6.23 -5.31
C MET A 64 -19.99 -7.47 -6.19
N GLU A 65 -19.91 -7.31 -7.51
CA GLU A 65 -19.80 -8.41 -8.48
C GLU A 65 -18.40 -9.07 -8.45
N THR A 66 -17.36 -8.25 -8.27
CA THR A 66 -15.98 -8.74 -8.23
C THR A 66 -15.66 -9.38 -6.87
N PRO A 67 -15.01 -10.57 -6.83
CA PRO A 67 -14.68 -11.24 -5.58
C PRO A 67 -13.77 -10.39 -4.69
N LEU A 68 -14.18 -10.14 -3.46
CA LEU A 68 -13.35 -9.47 -2.45
C LEU A 68 -12.25 -10.41 -1.98
N THR A 69 -10.98 -10.05 -2.20
CA THR A 69 -9.82 -10.89 -1.89
C THR A 69 -8.71 -10.11 -1.20
N PHE A 70 -7.82 -10.82 -0.49
CA PHE A 70 -6.59 -10.21 0.02
C PHE A 70 -5.70 -9.62 -1.09
N HIS A 71 -5.76 -10.22 -2.30
CA HIS A 71 -5.02 -9.69 -3.44
C HIS A 71 -5.56 -8.34 -3.89
N MET A 72 -6.89 -8.17 -3.87
CA MET A 72 -7.52 -6.89 -4.16
C MET A 72 -7.12 -5.81 -3.14
N ALA A 73 -7.10 -6.12 -1.84
CA ALA A 73 -6.63 -5.18 -0.82
C ALA A 73 -5.16 -4.76 -1.06
N ARG A 74 -4.31 -5.72 -1.44
CA ARG A 74 -2.92 -5.46 -1.81
C ARG A 74 -2.81 -4.61 -3.08
N HIS A 75 -3.67 -4.86 -4.07
CA HIS A 75 -3.75 -4.07 -5.30
C HIS A 75 -4.16 -2.62 -4.99
N THR A 76 -5.20 -2.44 -4.18
CA THR A 76 -5.67 -1.13 -3.73
C THR A 76 -4.56 -0.36 -3.00
N PHE A 77 -3.84 -1.00 -2.09
CA PHE A 77 -2.71 -0.39 -1.41
C PHE A 77 -1.64 0.07 -2.39
N ALA A 78 -1.25 -0.80 -3.34
CA ALA A 78 -0.21 -0.47 -4.31
C ALA A 78 -0.62 0.66 -5.26
N SER A 79 -1.83 0.60 -5.83
CA SER A 79 -2.27 1.54 -6.86
C SER A 79 -2.87 2.82 -6.28
N LEU A 80 -3.91 2.70 -5.43
CA LEU A 80 -4.69 3.85 -4.97
C LEU A 80 -4.08 4.57 -3.77
N ILE A 81 -3.37 3.86 -2.89
CA ILE A 81 -2.81 4.49 -1.67
C ILE A 81 -1.37 4.96 -1.90
N THR A 82 -0.54 4.17 -2.58
CA THR A 82 0.89 4.49 -2.70
C THR A 82 1.26 5.14 -4.03
N LEU A 83 1.04 4.47 -5.16
CA LEU A 83 1.43 5.01 -6.48
C LEU A 83 0.67 6.28 -6.83
N SER A 84 -0.64 6.37 -6.54
CA SER A 84 -1.41 7.60 -6.77
C SER A 84 -0.93 8.77 -5.92
N ALA A 85 -0.43 8.50 -4.72
CA ALA A 85 0.17 9.51 -3.85
C ALA A 85 1.61 9.90 -4.26
N GLY A 86 2.16 9.32 -5.32
CA GLY A 86 3.48 9.67 -5.84
C GLY A 86 4.63 8.86 -5.26
N VAL A 87 4.37 7.81 -4.51
CA VAL A 87 5.43 6.92 -4.04
C VAL A 87 6.09 6.24 -5.25
N PRO A 88 7.43 6.31 -5.40
CA PRO A 88 8.12 5.65 -6.50
C PRO A 88 7.83 4.15 -6.58
N ILE A 89 7.71 3.64 -7.80
CA ILE A 89 7.34 2.23 -8.02
C ILE A 89 8.35 1.25 -7.42
N GLU A 90 9.62 1.63 -7.37
CA GLU A 90 10.71 0.86 -6.74
C GLU A 90 10.48 0.73 -5.24
N THR A 91 10.05 1.82 -4.60
CA THR A 91 9.71 1.84 -3.18
C THR A 91 8.50 0.94 -2.91
N VAL A 92 7.44 1.07 -3.71
CA VAL A 92 6.25 0.21 -3.61
C VAL A 92 6.62 -1.25 -3.82
N SER A 93 7.46 -1.56 -4.80
CA SER A 93 7.96 -2.91 -5.06
C SER A 93 8.65 -3.53 -3.85
N ARG A 94 9.51 -2.75 -3.18
CA ARG A 94 10.19 -3.18 -1.94
C ARG A 94 9.21 -3.36 -0.77
N MET A 95 8.26 -2.45 -0.59
CA MET A 95 7.21 -2.57 0.44
C MET A 95 6.38 -3.83 0.24
N LEU A 96 6.11 -4.20 -1.00
CA LEU A 96 5.40 -5.41 -1.37
C LEU A 96 6.27 -6.68 -1.33
N GLY A 97 7.59 -6.57 -1.17
CA GLY A 97 8.53 -7.68 -1.19
C GLY A 97 8.58 -8.39 -2.56
N HIS A 98 8.50 -7.64 -3.65
CA HIS A 98 8.68 -8.19 -5.00
C HIS A 98 10.16 -8.34 -5.34
N THR A 99 10.51 -9.44 -6.01
CA THR A 99 11.86 -9.67 -6.54
C THR A 99 12.11 -8.95 -7.85
N ASN A 100 11.03 -8.71 -8.61
CA ASN A 100 11.07 -8.11 -9.93
C ASN A 100 10.09 -6.93 -9.99
N LEU A 101 10.58 -5.80 -10.46
CA LEU A 101 9.79 -4.58 -10.64
C LEU A 101 8.60 -4.78 -11.59
N ARG A 102 8.74 -5.65 -12.60
CA ARG A 102 7.62 -6.02 -13.51
C ARG A 102 6.37 -6.44 -12.78
N THR A 103 6.50 -7.14 -11.65
CA THR A 103 5.36 -7.55 -10.84
C THR A 103 4.61 -6.35 -10.24
N THR A 104 5.29 -5.22 -10.07
CA THR A 104 4.70 -3.98 -9.55
C THR A 104 4.17 -3.11 -10.68
N GLN A 105 4.72 -3.19 -11.88
CA GLN A 105 4.31 -2.42 -13.06
C GLN A 105 2.84 -2.68 -13.44
N VAL A 106 2.30 -3.85 -13.09
CA VAL A 106 0.87 -4.15 -13.28
C VAL A 106 -0.04 -3.15 -12.54
N TYR A 107 0.46 -2.51 -11.48
CA TYR A 107 -0.27 -1.50 -10.70
C TYR A 107 -0.04 -0.07 -11.20
N ALA A 108 0.93 0.15 -12.09
CA ALA A 108 1.36 1.46 -12.54
C ALA A 108 0.70 1.85 -13.87
N ALA A 109 -0.62 1.90 -13.91
CA ALA A 109 -1.31 2.56 -15.01
C ALA A 109 -1.08 4.08 -14.87
N VAL A 110 -0.23 4.65 -15.73
CA VAL A 110 -0.01 6.09 -15.78
C VAL A 110 -1.14 6.70 -16.58
N SER A 111 -2.06 7.40 -15.92
CA SER A 111 -3.09 8.18 -16.61
C SER A 111 -2.52 9.49 -17.15
N SER A 112 -3.16 10.06 -18.19
CA SER A 112 -2.80 11.38 -18.73
C SER A 112 -2.87 12.49 -17.67
N GLU A 113 -3.83 12.38 -16.75
CA GLU A 113 -3.97 13.29 -15.59
C GLU A 113 -2.74 13.21 -14.68
N ARG A 114 -2.23 12.01 -14.47
CA ARG A 114 -1.03 11.83 -13.64
C ARG A 114 0.19 12.48 -14.28
N ILE A 115 0.37 12.33 -15.60
CA ILE A 115 1.43 13.00 -16.35
C ILE A 115 1.31 14.52 -16.19
N HIS A 116 0.10 15.05 -16.33
CA HIS A 116 -0.16 16.49 -16.17
C HIS A 116 0.22 16.99 -14.77
N LEU A 117 -0.21 16.31 -13.71
CA LEU A 117 0.12 16.68 -12.33
C LEU A 117 1.61 16.63 -12.04
N ASP A 118 2.31 15.62 -12.55
CA ASP A 118 3.75 15.49 -12.35
C ASP A 118 4.51 16.58 -13.14
N MET A 119 4.05 16.95 -14.35
CA MET A 119 4.61 18.06 -15.11
C MET A 119 4.35 19.43 -14.46
N GLN A 120 3.21 19.64 -13.81
CA GLN A 120 2.97 20.86 -13.02
C GLN A 120 3.99 21.00 -11.86
N LYS A 121 4.32 19.91 -11.17
CA LYS A 121 5.35 19.94 -10.13
C LYS A 121 6.73 20.28 -10.67
N VAL A 122 7.06 19.74 -11.85
CA VAL A 122 8.32 20.07 -12.56
C VAL A 122 8.35 21.54 -12.94
N GLN A 123 7.27 22.05 -13.51
CA GLN A 123 7.14 23.47 -13.88
C GLN A 123 7.34 24.38 -12.67
N GLN A 124 6.71 24.08 -11.56
CA GLN A 124 6.84 24.86 -10.32
C GLN A 124 8.28 24.85 -9.80
N ARG A 125 8.95 23.70 -9.78
CA ARG A 125 10.36 23.59 -9.42
C ARG A 125 11.28 24.38 -10.32
N ILE A 126 11.04 24.38 -11.64
CA ILE A 126 11.82 25.14 -12.61
C ILE A 126 11.64 26.64 -12.38
N GLN A 127 10.41 27.11 -12.15
CA GLN A 127 10.13 28.52 -11.83
C GLN A 127 10.82 28.98 -10.55
N ASP A 128 10.84 28.14 -9.51
CA ASP A 128 11.48 28.43 -8.23
C ASP A 128 13.03 28.40 -8.33
N THR A 129 13.57 27.61 -9.24
CA THR A 129 15.03 27.39 -9.35
C THR A 129 15.69 28.27 -10.42
N PHE A 130 14.99 28.54 -11.51
CA PHE A 130 15.49 29.29 -12.65
C PHE A 130 14.68 30.57 -12.84
N ILE A 131 15.26 31.72 -12.45
CA ILE A 131 14.72 33.04 -12.85
C ILE A 131 15.12 33.26 -14.31
N LEU A 132 14.27 32.85 -15.22
CA LEU A 132 14.42 33.22 -16.63
C LEU A 132 14.08 34.71 -16.74
N LYS A 133 15.13 35.55 -16.85
CA LYS A 133 14.98 36.91 -17.33
C LYS A 133 14.79 36.85 -18.85
N LEU A 134 13.56 36.91 -19.32
CA LEU A 134 13.17 37.16 -20.69
C LEU A 134 13.17 38.66 -20.95
#